data_865c8f04e97034ed488c8f7881f97ab8
#
_entry.id   865c8f04e97034ed488c8f7881f97ab8
#
_cell.length_a   1.000
_cell.length_b   1.000
_cell.length_c   1.000
_cell.angle_alpha   90.00
_cell.angle_beta   90.00
_cell.angle_gamma   90.00
#
_symmetry.space_group_name_H-M   'P 1'
#
loop_
_entity.id
_entity.type
_entity.pdbx_description
1 polymer ?
#
loop_
_entity_poly.entity_id
_entity_poly.type
_entity_poly.pdbx_seq_one_letter_code
_entity_poly.pdbx_strand_id
1 'polypeptide(L)'
;MIDFVALDFETATHERNSACEMGLCIVEQGKIVETKTWLIKPPSYPYFNYRNIDVHGITPNDVADAPTFEDVWHEAEKLMYGNLMIAHNASFDASVLRSCLDYYGFYKPKMNYLCSISLAKKSWKDFKTYGLRSLADQHQIKFNHHRAGDDAEVCAKISLLGFEKLRILFA
;
A
#
# COMPACT_ATOMS: atom_id res chain seq x y z
N MET A 1 0.91 -22.13 -4.08
CA MET A 1 0.22 -20.99 -3.45
C MET A 1 1.18 -19.82 -3.52
N ILE A 2 0.69 -18.59 -3.47
CA ILE A 2 1.54 -17.41 -3.67
C ILE A 2 1.68 -16.66 -2.35
N ASP A 3 2.90 -16.21 -2.06
CA ASP A 3 3.26 -15.37 -0.93
C ASP A 3 3.61 -13.98 -1.44
N PHE A 4 3.13 -12.94 -0.78
CA PHE A 4 3.42 -11.56 -1.11
C PHE A 4 3.05 -10.62 0.05
N VAL A 5 3.51 -9.38 -0.02
CA VAL A 5 3.09 -8.30 0.88
C VAL A 5 2.43 -7.21 0.06
N ALA A 6 1.18 -6.87 0.38
CA ALA A 6 0.54 -5.69 -0.19
C ALA A 6 0.94 -4.45 0.62
N LEU A 7 1.18 -3.34 -0.09
CA LEU A 7 1.68 -2.08 0.46
C LEU A 7 0.80 -0.93 0.00
N ASP A 8 0.55 0.00 0.91
CA ASP A 8 -0.07 1.28 0.60
C ASP A 8 0.50 2.38 1.49
N PHE A 9 0.58 3.62 0.96
CA PHE A 9 1.02 4.80 1.68
C PHE A 9 0.02 5.94 1.54
N GLU A 10 -0.17 6.67 2.65
CA GLU A 10 -0.73 8.03 2.60
C GLU A 10 0.39 9.06 2.81
N THR A 11 0.30 10.18 2.11
CA THR A 11 1.32 11.25 2.15
C THR A 11 0.73 12.56 2.64
N ALA A 12 1.48 13.26 3.50
CA ALA A 12 1.07 14.54 4.07
C ALA A 12 1.07 15.68 3.04
N THR A 13 1.92 15.57 2.02
CA THR A 13 2.10 16.58 0.96
C THR A 13 2.31 15.90 -0.39
N HIS A 14 2.51 16.69 -1.45
CA HIS A 14 2.89 16.17 -2.77
C HIS A 14 4.33 15.62 -2.82
N GLU A 15 5.15 15.91 -1.81
CA GLU A 15 6.51 15.34 -1.70
C GLU A 15 6.45 13.86 -1.35
N ARG A 16 7.23 13.05 -2.07
CA ARG A 16 7.21 11.59 -1.91
C ARG A 16 7.76 11.10 -0.57
N ASN A 17 8.64 11.86 0.08
CA ASN A 17 9.17 11.54 1.41
C ASN A 17 8.25 11.94 2.56
N SER A 18 7.03 12.42 2.28
CA SER A 18 6.10 12.90 3.31
C SER A 18 5.09 11.84 3.75
N ALA A 19 5.48 10.54 3.76
CA ALA A 19 4.62 9.47 4.24
C ALA A 19 4.07 9.79 5.64
N CYS A 20 2.74 9.78 5.81
CA CYS A 20 2.06 10.01 7.09
C CYS A 20 1.28 8.78 7.58
N GLU A 21 1.05 7.78 6.74
CA GLU A 21 0.58 6.45 7.11
C GLU A 21 1.19 5.42 6.17
N MET A 22 1.48 4.22 6.69
CA MET A 22 1.94 3.06 5.94
C MET A 22 1.11 1.85 6.33
N GLY A 23 0.63 1.11 5.35
CA GLY A 23 -0.10 -0.13 5.53
C GLY A 23 0.61 -1.30 4.85
N LEU A 24 0.73 -2.43 5.55
CA LEU A 24 1.19 -3.70 5.01
C LEU A 24 0.13 -4.78 5.26
N CYS A 25 -0.18 -5.57 4.23
CA CYS A 25 -0.98 -6.77 4.38
C CYS A 25 -0.17 -7.97 3.92
N ILE A 26 0.12 -8.88 4.84
CA ILE A 26 0.97 -10.03 4.64
C ILE A 26 0.11 -11.22 4.19
N VAL A 27 0.50 -11.82 3.07
CA VAL A 27 -0.16 -12.98 2.50
C VAL A 27 0.83 -14.14 2.43
N GLU A 28 0.49 -15.23 3.11
CA GLU A 28 1.25 -16.48 3.11
C GLU A 28 0.35 -17.63 2.64
N GLN A 29 0.89 -18.44 1.74
CA GLN A 29 0.17 -19.59 1.16
C GLN A 29 -1.22 -19.21 0.61
N GLY A 30 -1.34 -18.01 0.02
CA GLY A 30 -2.58 -17.51 -0.54
C GLY A 30 -3.64 -17.08 0.48
N LYS A 31 -3.26 -16.85 1.74
CA LYS A 31 -4.14 -16.37 2.80
C LYS A 31 -3.55 -15.12 3.46
N ILE A 32 -4.41 -14.16 3.77
CA ILE A 32 -4.03 -13.02 4.60
C ILE A 32 -3.78 -13.53 6.01
N VAL A 33 -2.57 -13.29 6.52
CA VAL A 33 -2.15 -13.70 7.86
C VAL A 33 -2.06 -12.52 8.83
N GLU A 34 -1.73 -11.34 8.34
CA GLU A 34 -1.61 -10.14 9.17
C GLU A 34 -1.83 -8.87 8.34
N THR A 35 -2.41 -7.84 8.94
CA THR A 35 -2.42 -6.46 8.42
C THR A 35 -1.85 -5.54 9.48
N LYS A 36 -0.85 -4.76 9.13
CA LYS A 36 -0.21 -3.76 9.99
C LYS A 36 -0.40 -2.37 9.44
N THR A 37 -0.57 -1.41 10.32
CA THR A 37 -0.70 0.00 9.99
C THR A 37 0.09 0.84 10.95
N TRP A 38 0.85 1.80 10.45
CA TRP A 38 1.58 2.78 11.24
C TRP A 38 1.23 4.18 10.78
N LEU A 39 0.78 5.03 11.72
CA LEU A 39 0.86 6.46 11.54
C LEU A 39 2.32 6.89 11.61
N ILE A 40 2.70 7.84 10.79
CA ILE A 40 4.08 8.29 10.65
C ILE A 40 4.12 9.82 10.78
N LYS A 41 5.01 10.32 11.61
CA LYS A 41 5.32 11.75 11.66
C LYS A 41 6.22 12.10 10.48
N PRO A 42 5.71 12.79 9.45
CA PRO A 42 6.47 13.06 8.25
C PRO A 42 7.50 14.17 8.46
N PRO A 43 8.57 14.27 7.63
CA PRO A 43 9.53 15.37 7.70
C PRO A 43 8.89 16.75 7.50
N SER A 44 7.76 16.83 6.83
CA SER A 44 7.01 18.08 6.60
C SER A 44 6.25 18.58 7.82
N TYR A 45 6.13 17.77 8.91
CA TYR A 45 5.40 18.15 10.13
C TYR A 45 5.86 19.50 10.67
N PRO A 46 4.96 20.42 11.08
CA PRO A 46 3.50 20.24 11.16
C PRO A 46 2.73 20.58 9.86
N TYR A 47 3.42 20.82 8.76
CA TYR A 47 2.76 21.18 7.49
C TYR A 47 2.19 19.96 6.76
N PHE A 48 0.87 20.00 6.49
CA PHE A 48 0.14 19.09 5.62
C PHE A 48 -0.56 19.89 4.53
N ASN A 49 -0.57 19.35 3.31
CA ASN A 49 -1.37 19.93 2.24
C ASN A 49 -2.85 19.58 2.48
N TYR A 50 -3.73 20.59 2.45
CA TYR A 50 -5.17 20.40 2.70
C TYR A 50 -5.82 19.37 1.76
N ARG A 51 -5.39 19.30 0.49
CA ARG A 51 -5.93 18.32 -0.48
C ARG A 51 -5.59 16.88 -0.09
N ASN A 52 -4.45 16.66 0.52
CA ASN A 52 -4.07 15.35 1.03
C ASN A 52 -4.94 14.99 2.24
N ILE A 53 -5.14 15.94 3.17
CA ILE A 53 -6.05 15.77 4.32
C ILE A 53 -7.47 15.45 3.83
N ASP A 54 -7.99 16.17 2.81
CA ASP A 54 -9.33 15.93 2.24
C ASP A 54 -9.47 14.52 1.68
N VAL A 55 -8.38 13.88 1.25
CA VAL A 55 -8.39 12.50 0.72
C VAL A 55 -8.39 11.46 1.84
N HIS A 56 -7.41 11.51 2.75
CA HIS A 56 -7.21 10.45 3.75
C HIS A 56 -7.66 10.81 5.17
N GLY A 57 -7.97 12.07 5.44
CA GLY A 57 -8.46 12.54 6.74
C GLY A 57 -7.41 12.64 7.84
N ILE A 58 -6.14 12.28 7.58
CA ILE A 58 -5.06 12.35 8.58
C ILE A 58 -4.60 13.79 8.70
N THR A 59 -4.61 14.31 9.93
CA THR A 59 -4.21 15.69 10.26
C THR A 59 -2.86 15.72 10.97
N PRO A 60 -2.20 16.89 11.07
CA PRO A 60 -0.99 17.02 11.88
C PRO A 60 -1.15 16.55 13.33
N ASN A 61 -2.33 16.73 13.92
CA ASN A 61 -2.59 16.31 15.30
C ASN A 61 -2.56 14.78 15.45
N ASP A 62 -3.01 14.04 14.43
CA ASP A 62 -3.04 12.57 14.47
C ASP A 62 -1.65 11.96 14.50
N VAL A 63 -0.67 12.66 13.95
CA VAL A 63 0.74 12.19 13.86
C VAL A 63 1.71 12.93 14.78
N ALA A 64 1.21 13.80 15.66
CA ALA A 64 2.06 14.62 16.51
C ALA A 64 3.01 13.78 17.38
N ASP A 65 2.51 12.67 17.92
CA ASP A 65 3.26 11.73 18.76
C ASP A 65 3.56 10.40 18.02
N ALA A 66 3.33 10.34 16.72
CA ALA A 66 3.64 9.16 15.92
C ALA A 66 5.16 8.98 15.74
N PRO A 67 5.63 7.74 15.54
CA PRO A 67 7.03 7.47 15.18
C PRO A 67 7.39 8.13 13.84
N THR A 68 8.67 8.32 13.60
CA THR A 68 9.18 8.72 12.27
C THR A 68 9.18 7.53 11.32
N PHE A 69 9.38 7.78 10.02
CA PHE A 69 9.56 6.68 9.06
C PHE A 69 10.77 5.81 9.41
N GLU A 70 11.85 6.39 9.94
CA GLU A 70 13.04 5.66 10.40
C GLU A 70 12.67 4.59 11.43
N ASP A 71 11.88 4.97 12.45
CA ASP A 71 11.44 4.05 13.49
C ASP A 71 10.57 2.91 12.93
N VAL A 72 9.62 3.27 12.04
CA VAL A 72 8.72 2.30 11.39
C VAL A 72 9.48 1.36 10.47
N TRP A 73 10.48 1.86 9.74
CA TRP A 73 11.23 1.07 8.77
C TRP A 73 11.95 -0.12 9.40
N HIS A 74 12.51 0.02 10.58
CA HIS A 74 13.17 -1.08 11.29
C HIS A 74 12.28 -2.31 11.55
N GLU A 75 10.98 -2.11 11.65
CA GLU A 75 10.01 -3.20 11.74
C GLU A 75 9.53 -3.63 10.35
N ALA A 76 9.13 -2.68 9.51
CA ALA A 76 8.53 -2.92 8.21
C ALA A 76 9.46 -3.67 7.25
N GLU A 77 10.76 -3.34 7.24
CA GLU A 77 11.73 -3.99 6.33
C GLU A 77 11.78 -5.51 6.50
N LYS A 78 11.61 -6.01 7.73
CA LYS A 78 11.64 -7.45 8.05
C LYS A 78 10.47 -8.20 7.42
N LEU A 79 9.33 -7.51 7.27
CA LEU A 79 8.12 -8.07 6.64
C LEU A 79 8.18 -7.98 5.12
N MET A 80 8.86 -6.97 4.60
CA MET A 80 8.92 -6.68 3.17
C MET A 80 10.08 -7.38 2.47
N TYR A 81 11.19 -7.61 3.18
CA TYR A 81 12.42 -8.11 2.58
C TYR A 81 12.26 -9.53 2.01
N GLY A 82 12.67 -9.69 0.74
CA GLY A 82 12.57 -10.98 0.05
C GLY A 82 11.18 -11.34 -0.50
N ASN A 83 10.14 -10.57 -0.18
CA ASN A 83 8.79 -10.80 -0.65
C ASN A 83 8.50 -10.07 -1.98
N LEU A 84 7.54 -10.60 -2.75
CA LEU A 84 6.89 -9.87 -3.83
C LEU A 84 6.04 -8.76 -3.21
N MET A 85 6.27 -7.51 -3.60
CA MET A 85 5.46 -6.38 -3.18
C MET A 85 4.33 -6.15 -4.17
N ILE A 86 3.10 -6.00 -3.68
CA ILE A 86 1.95 -5.64 -4.51
C ILE A 86 1.36 -4.33 -4.00
N ALA A 87 1.13 -3.38 -4.90
CA ALA A 87 0.46 -2.12 -4.54
C ALA A 87 -0.54 -1.71 -5.62
N HIS A 88 -1.53 -0.92 -5.21
CA HIS A 88 -2.53 -0.41 -6.14
C HIS A 88 -2.03 0.90 -6.76
N ASN A 89 -1.59 0.88 -8.01
CA ASN A 89 -0.74 1.89 -8.64
C ASN A 89 0.70 1.88 -8.09
N ALA A 90 1.33 0.72 -8.14
CA ALA A 90 2.60 0.40 -7.48
C ALA A 90 3.75 1.41 -7.74
N SER A 91 3.72 2.17 -8.84
CA SER A 91 4.72 3.21 -9.11
C SER A 91 4.69 4.35 -8.07
N PHE A 92 3.50 4.64 -7.53
CA PHE A 92 3.35 5.63 -6.47
C PHE A 92 4.03 5.15 -5.18
N ASP A 93 3.61 4.01 -4.66
CA ASP A 93 4.09 3.48 -3.38
C ASP A 93 5.58 3.15 -3.42
N ALA A 94 6.05 2.60 -4.53
CA ALA A 94 7.49 2.37 -4.75
C ALA A 94 8.28 3.69 -4.74
N SER A 95 7.73 4.78 -5.26
CA SER A 95 8.37 6.09 -5.25
C SER A 95 8.38 6.72 -3.86
N VAL A 96 7.29 6.56 -3.09
CA VAL A 96 7.20 7.03 -1.70
C VAL A 96 8.23 6.29 -0.85
N LEU A 97 8.23 4.97 -0.89
CA LEU A 97 9.20 4.16 -0.15
C LEU A 97 10.64 4.56 -0.47
N ARG A 98 10.98 4.67 -1.76
CA ARG A 98 12.33 5.06 -2.19
C ARG A 98 12.72 6.44 -1.67
N SER A 99 11.81 7.41 -1.75
CA SER A 99 12.07 8.78 -1.29
C SER A 99 12.21 8.87 0.23
N CYS A 100 11.46 8.07 0.98
CA CYS A 100 11.62 7.98 2.44
C CYS A 100 12.97 7.35 2.79
N LEU A 101 13.34 6.24 2.14
CA LEU A 101 14.65 5.60 2.36
C LEU A 101 15.82 6.54 2.03
N ASP A 102 15.72 7.31 0.92
CA ASP A 102 16.71 8.31 0.55
C ASP A 102 16.83 9.42 1.60
N TYR A 103 15.70 9.93 2.08
CA TYR A 103 15.67 11.02 3.06
C TYR A 103 16.35 10.64 4.38
N TYR A 104 16.14 9.41 4.84
CA TYR A 104 16.72 8.89 6.08
C TYR A 104 18.08 8.18 5.88
N GLY A 105 18.59 8.15 4.65
CA GLY A 105 19.92 7.59 4.36
C GLY A 105 19.98 6.05 4.43
N PHE A 106 18.87 5.37 4.30
CA PHE A 106 18.83 3.91 4.29
C PHE A 106 19.25 3.33 2.94
N TYR A 107 19.82 2.13 2.99
CA TYR A 107 20.04 1.33 1.80
C TYR A 107 18.70 0.99 1.14
N LYS A 108 18.65 1.11 -0.18
CA LYS A 108 17.47 0.76 -0.98
C LYS A 108 17.56 -0.68 -1.46
N PRO A 109 16.88 -1.62 -0.81
CA PRO A 109 16.88 -3.00 -1.26
C PRO A 109 16.20 -3.11 -2.63
N LYS A 110 16.69 -4.03 -3.47
CA LYS A 110 16.00 -4.37 -4.71
C LYS A 110 14.73 -5.14 -4.36
N MET A 111 13.59 -4.53 -4.61
CA MET A 111 12.26 -5.13 -4.41
C MET A 111 11.59 -5.41 -5.75
N ASN A 112 10.88 -6.52 -5.82
CA ASN A 112 10.04 -6.85 -6.97
C ASN A 112 8.64 -6.33 -6.72
N TYR A 113 8.09 -5.56 -7.65
CA TYR A 113 6.74 -4.99 -7.55
C TYR A 113 5.82 -5.55 -8.62
N LEU A 114 4.59 -5.84 -8.22
CA LEU A 114 3.46 -6.10 -9.10
C LEU A 114 2.39 -5.02 -8.85
N CYS A 115 1.90 -4.40 -9.92
CA CYS A 115 0.79 -3.46 -9.82
C CYS A 115 -0.55 -4.21 -9.88
N SER A 116 -1.37 -4.10 -8.84
CA SER A 116 -2.68 -4.76 -8.78
C SER A 116 -3.65 -4.25 -9.85
N ILE A 117 -3.51 -3.01 -10.33
CA ILE A 117 -4.26 -2.50 -11.49
C ILE A 117 -3.93 -3.33 -12.75
N SER A 118 -2.65 -3.60 -12.98
CA SER A 118 -2.22 -4.40 -14.14
C SER A 118 -2.70 -5.85 -14.05
N LEU A 119 -2.68 -6.42 -12.85
CA LEU A 119 -3.24 -7.75 -12.57
C LEU A 119 -4.75 -7.76 -12.81
N ALA A 120 -5.48 -6.78 -12.26
CA ALA A 120 -6.93 -6.68 -12.42
C ALA A 120 -7.35 -6.53 -13.89
N LYS A 121 -6.65 -5.71 -14.67
CA LYS A 121 -6.91 -5.57 -16.11
C LYS A 121 -6.74 -6.88 -16.90
N LYS A 122 -5.83 -7.73 -16.48
CA LYS A 122 -5.65 -9.07 -17.09
C LYS A 122 -6.73 -10.04 -16.66
N SER A 123 -7.18 -9.96 -15.41
CA SER A 123 -8.15 -10.87 -14.81
C SER A 123 -9.60 -10.57 -15.23
N TRP A 124 -9.94 -9.29 -15.34
CA TRP A 124 -11.31 -8.81 -15.61
C TRP A 124 -11.32 -7.76 -16.73
N LYS A 125 -11.28 -8.22 -17.98
CA LYS A 125 -11.14 -7.34 -19.16
C LYS A 125 -12.34 -6.43 -19.40
N ASP A 126 -13.53 -6.80 -18.88
CA ASP A 126 -14.78 -6.10 -19.14
C ASP A 126 -15.14 -5.04 -18.09
N PHE A 127 -14.28 -4.83 -17.06
CA PHE A 127 -14.53 -3.80 -16.07
C PHE A 127 -14.28 -2.42 -16.68
N LYS A 128 -15.18 -1.47 -16.39
CA LYS A 128 -15.08 -0.10 -16.90
C LYS A 128 -13.97 0.71 -16.22
N THR A 129 -13.70 0.41 -14.95
CA THR A 129 -12.71 1.13 -14.12
C THR A 129 -11.95 0.15 -13.23
N TYR A 130 -10.72 0.48 -12.91
CA TYR A 130 -9.80 -0.36 -12.14
C TYR A 130 -9.24 0.36 -10.91
N GLY A 131 -9.89 1.43 -10.44
CA GLY A 131 -9.56 2.04 -9.15
C GLY A 131 -9.91 1.09 -7.99
N LEU A 132 -9.18 1.18 -6.88
CA LEU A 132 -9.32 0.24 -5.75
C LEU A 132 -10.75 0.17 -5.24
N ARG A 133 -11.40 1.33 -5.05
CA ARG A 133 -12.81 1.43 -4.66
C ARG A 133 -13.73 0.70 -5.64
N SER A 134 -13.54 0.95 -6.94
CA SER A 134 -14.38 0.32 -7.97
C SER A 134 -14.20 -1.20 -8.00
N LEU A 135 -12.96 -1.69 -7.87
CA LEU A 135 -12.70 -3.13 -7.79
C LEU A 135 -13.30 -3.75 -6.54
N ALA A 136 -13.20 -3.07 -5.39
CA ALA A 136 -13.81 -3.51 -4.15
C ALA A 136 -15.33 -3.63 -4.27
N ASP A 137 -15.98 -2.61 -4.86
CA ASP A 137 -17.44 -2.61 -5.08
C ASP A 137 -17.87 -3.77 -6.02
N GLN A 138 -17.12 -4.04 -7.11
CA GLN A 138 -17.37 -5.17 -8.01
C GLN A 138 -17.29 -6.53 -7.30
N HIS A 139 -16.45 -6.65 -6.30
CA HIS A 139 -16.26 -7.87 -5.51
C HIS A 139 -16.99 -7.84 -4.15
N GLN A 140 -17.83 -6.83 -3.89
CA GLN A 140 -18.61 -6.67 -2.66
C GLN A 140 -17.74 -6.59 -1.39
N ILE A 141 -16.53 -6.04 -1.52
CA ILE A 141 -15.60 -5.82 -0.42
C ILE A 141 -15.86 -4.43 0.16
N LYS A 142 -16.26 -4.37 1.42
CA LYS A 142 -16.42 -3.10 2.18
C LYS A 142 -15.14 -2.76 2.91
N PHE A 143 -14.72 -1.50 2.88
CA PHE A 143 -13.52 -1.01 3.57
C PHE A 143 -13.56 0.51 3.76
N ASN A 144 -12.67 1.00 4.59
CA ASN A 144 -12.49 2.42 4.87
C ASN A 144 -11.41 2.99 3.93
N HIS A 145 -11.81 3.39 2.73
CA HIS A 145 -10.90 3.84 1.68
C HIS A 145 -10.07 5.05 2.11
N HIS A 146 -8.83 5.12 1.65
CA HIS A 146 -7.80 6.08 2.03
C HIS A 146 -7.35 5.95 3.50
N ARG A 147 -7.27 4.73 3.97
CA ARG A 147 -6.51 4.33 5.14
C ARG A 147 -5.55 3.24 4.71
N ALA A 148 -4.26 3.50 4.87
CA ALA A 148 -3.22 2.67 4.24
C ALA A 148 -3.32 1.17 4.59
N GLY A 149 -3.68 0.82 5.81
CA GLY A 149 -3.89 -0.58 6.20
C GLY A 149 -5.09 -1.22 5.49
N ASP A 150 -6.22 -0.51 5.44
CA ASP A 150 -7.43 -1.00 4.79
C ASP A 150 -7.23 -1.11 3.27
N ASP A 151 -6.56 -0.13 2.66
CA ASP A 151 -6.25 -0.12 1.22
C ASP A 151 -5.27 -1.25 0.85
N ALA A 152 -4.24 -1.50 1.67
CA ALA A 152 -3.33 -2.63 1.51
C ALA A 152 -4.06 -3.98 1.62
N GLU A 153 -4.98 -4.13 2.58
CA GLU A 153 -5.75 -5.36 2.73
C GLU A 153 -6.69 -5.60 1.55
N VAL A 154 -7.36 -4.56 1.06
CA VAL A 154 -8.20 -4.67 -0.14
C VAL A 154 -7.37 -4.96 -1.38
N CYS A 155 -6.21 -4.32 -1.53
CA CYS A 155 -5.25 -4.63 -2.58
C CYS A 155 -4.84 -6.11 -2.56
N ALA A 156 -4.58 -6.67 -1.37
CA ALA A 156 -4.28 -8.09 -1.20
C ALA A 156 -5.45 -8.99 -1.62
N LYS A 157 -6.67 -8.70 -1.16
CA LYS A 157 -7.89 -9.45 -1.52
C LYS A 157 -8.13 -9.46 -3.03
N ILE A 158 -8.07 -8.30 -3.67
CA ILE A 158 -8.23 -8.16 -5.13
C ILE A 158 -7.12 -8.92 -5.87
N SER A 159 -5.90 -8.89 -5.36
CA SER A 159 -4.77 -9.61 -5.98
C SER A 159 -4.96 -11.13 -5.88
N LEU A 160 -5.41 -11.64 -4.75
CA LEU A 160 -5.72 -13.06 -4.56
C LEU A 160 -6.81 -13.52 -5.54
N LEU A 161 -7.92 -12.77 -5.64
CA LEU A 161 -8.99 -13.05 -6.61
C LEU A 161 -8.49 -13.00 -8.05
N GLY A 162 -7.61 -12.05 -8.37
CA GLY A 162 -7.01 -11.92 -9.69
C GLY A 162 -6.12 -13.12 -10.05
N PHE A 163 -5.29 -13.58 -9.12
CA PHE A 163 -4.47 -14.77 -9.30
C PHE A 163 -5.33 -16.05 -9.48
N GLU A 164 -6.36 -16.20 -8.66
CA GLU A 164 -7.30 -17.30 -8.79
C GLU A 164 -7.99 -17.31 -10.16
N LYS A 165 -8.49 -16.15 -10.59
CA LYS A 165 -9.13 -15.98 -11.92
C LYS A 165 -8.19 -16.37 -13.05
N LEU A 166 -6.94 -15.97 -13.01
CA LEU A 166 -5.96 -16.29 -14.05
C LEU A 166 -5.58 -17.77 -14.07
N ARG A 167 -5.55 -18.45 -12.93
CA ARG A 167 -5.32 -19.91 -12.89
C ARG A 167 -6.43 -20.70 -13.56
N ILE A 168 -7.70 -20.30 -13.39
CA ILE A 168 -8.84 -20.92 -14.06
C ILE A 168 -8.75 -20.77 -15.58
N LEU A 169 -8.12 -19.70 -16.07
CA LEU A 169 -7.94 -19.48 -17.52
C LEU A 169 -6.78 -20.30 -18.12
N PHE A 170 -5.90 -20.87 -17.30
CA PHE A 170 -4.77 -21.69 -17.72
C PHE A 170 -4.93 -23.19 -17.38
N ALA A 171 -6.05 -23.54 -16.78
CA ALA A 171 -6.43 -24.93 -16.52
C ALA A 171 -7.30 -25.47 -17.64
#